data_6a818c34ff34e2e4fa2d02e5fe7038e8
#
_entry.id   6a818c34ff34e2e4fa2d02e5fe7038e8
#
_cell.length_a   1.000
_cell.length_b   1.000
_cell.length_c   1.000
_cell.angle_alpha   90.00
_cell.angle_beta   90.00
_cell.angle_gamma   90.00
#
_symmetry.space_group_name_H-M   'P 1'
#
loop_
_entity.id
_entity.type
_entity.pdbx_description
1 polymer ?
#
loop_
_entity_poly.entity_id
_entity_poly.type
_entity_poly.pdbx_seq_one_letter_code
_entity_poly.pdbx_strand_id
1 'polypeptide(L)'
;MNQALRVSVRFFTTLREVTGKKEENLEFPKGETVTVSNVLKRLAENYGKGFTEYVYDIKTGEVKGFLQFLVNGRSISSFNGLDTKLEDGDVLAIIPPVGGG
;
A
#
# COMPACT_ATOMS: atom_id res chain seq x y z
N MET A 1 17.48 -17.00 -14.20
CA MET A 1 16.93 -16.97 -12.88
C MET A 1 15.81 -15.98 -12.78
N ASN A 2 14.74 -16.45 -12.30
CA ASN A 2 13.60 -15.59 -12.08
C ASN A 2 13.72 -14.88 -10.78
N GLN A 3 13.70 -13.58 -10.86
CA GLN A 3 13.67 -12.76 -9.65
C GLN A 3 12.37 -12.02 -9.60
N ALA A 4 11.67 -12.16 -8.51
CA ALA A 4 10.45 -11.40 -8.30
C ALA A 4 10.82 -9.98 -7.93
N LEU A 5 9.92 -9.05 -8.25
CA LEU A 5 9.98 -7.70 -7.72
C LEU A 5 9.35 -7.73 -6.34
N ARG A 6 10.09 -7.35 -5.31
CA ARG A 6 9.63 -7.43 -3.92
C ARG A 6 9.39 -6.06 -3.37
N VAL A 7 8.23 -5.90 -2.74
CA VAL A 7 7.87 -4.66 -2.08
C VAL A 7 7.47 -5.00 -0.66
N SER A 8 8.03 -4.27 0.30
CA SER A 8 7.63 -4.41 1.70
C SER A 8 6.60 -3.33 1.99
N VAL A 9 5.51 -3.71 2.66
CA VAL A 9 4.48 -2.76 3.04
C VAL A 9 4.44 -2.70 4.55
N ARG A 10 4.52 -1.49 5.10
CA ARG A 10 4.49 -1.30 6.55
C ARG A 10 3.15 -0.71 6.95
N PHE A 11 2.56 -1.33 7.96
CA PHE A 11 1.26 -0.92 8.48
C PHE A 11 1.42 -0.22 9.81
N PHE A 12 0.55 0.75 10.07
CA PHE A 12 0.59 1.50 11.32
C PHE A 12 -0.81 1.59 11.90
N THR A 13 -0.88 1.62 13.23
CA THR A 13 -2.11 1.83 14.01
C THR A 13 -3.27 0.96 13.51
N THR A 14 -4.33 1.56 13.01
CA THR A 14 -5.54 0.84 12.60
C THR A 14 -5.24 -0.25 11.57
N LEU A 15 -4.31 -0.01 10.65
CA LEU A 15 -3.98 -1.02 9.65
C LEU A 15 -3.27 -2.22 10.25
N ARG A 16 -2.58 -2.06 11.37
CA ARG A 16 -2.03 -3.22 12.07
C ARG A 16 -3.14 -4.10 12.62
N GLU A 17 -4.21 -3.48 13.06
CA GLU A 17 -5.37 -4.24 13.55
C GLU A 17 -6.11 -4.92 12.42
N VAL A 18 -6.28 -4.22 11.31
CA VAL A 18 -6.99 -4.75 10.16
C VAL A 18 -6.25 -5.94 9.55
N THR A 19 -4.94 -5.84 9.42
CA THR A 19 -4.13 -6.87 8.77
C THR A 19 -3.59 -7.92 9.74
N GLY A 20 -3.51 -7.57 11.03
CA GLY A 20 -2.88 -8.43 12.02
C GLY A 20 -1.38 -8.46 11.95
N LYS A 21 -0.77 -7.54 11.19
CA LYS A 21 0.65 -7.54 10.94
C LYS A 21 1.21 -6.13 11.00
N LYS A 22 2.50 -6.02 11.29
CA LYS A 22 3.22 -4.76 11.19
C LYS A 22 3.76 -4.55 9.79
N GLU A 23 3.99 -5.62 9.06
CA GLU A 23 4.66 -5.57 7.76
C GLU A 23 4.21 -6.75 6.92
N GLU A 24 4.12 -6.53 5.62
CA GLU A 24 3.80 -7.57 4.66
C GLU A 24 4.79 -7.47 3.50
N ASN A 25 5.34 -8.61 3.10
CA ASN A 25 6.23 -8.67 1.93
C ASN A 25 5.45 -9.22 0.76
N LEU A 26 5.40 -8.45 -0.32
CA LEU A 26 4.68 -8.84 -1.52
C LEU A 26 5.67 -9.10 -2.64
N GLU A 27 5.36 -10.09 -3.48
CA GLU A 27 6.16 -10.40 -4.65
C GLU A 27 5.30 -10.26 -5.89
N PHE A 28 5.89 -9.67 -6.91
CA PHE A 28 5.26 -9.50 -8.22
C PHE A 28 6.17 -10.11 -9.28
N PRO A 29 5.61 -10.61 -10.38
CA PRO A 29 6.45 -11.19 -11.43
C PRO A 29 7.44 -10.19 -11.98
N LYS A 30 8.65 -10.67 -12.28
CA LYS A 30 9.67 -9.84 -12.89
C LYS A 30 9.17 -9.33 -14.24
N GLY A 31 9.43 -8.06 -14.50
CA GLY A 31 9.04 -7.44 -15.75
C GLY A 31 7.69 -6.75 -15.72
N GLU A 32 6.91 -6.97 -14.64
CA GLU A 32 5.67 -6.22 -14.49
C GLU A 32 5.95 -4.81 -13.98
N THR A 33 5.15 -3.87 -14.45
CA THR A 33 5.14 -2.54 -13.87
C THR A 33 4.24 -2.57 -12.65
N VAL A 34 4.80 -2.24 -11.48
CA VAL A 34 4.07 -2.27 -10.23
C VAL A 34 3.99 -0.85 -9.69
N THR A 35 2.77 -0.39 -9.43
CA THR A 35 2.53 0.94 -8.87
C THR A 35 2.01 0.81 -7.45
N VAL A 36 1.94 1.94 -6.75
CA VAL A 36 1.32 1.97 -5.42
C VAL A 36 -0.10 1.44 -5.50
N SER A 37 -0.86 1.83 -6.53
CA SER A 37 -2.22 1.31 -6.73
C SER A 37 -2.26 -0.20 -6.84
N ASN A 38 -1.29 -0.79 -7.55
CA ASN A 38 -1.23 -2.26 -7.69
C ASN A 38 -0.99 -2.94 -6.36
N VAL A 39 -0.14 -2.35 -5.52
CA VAL A 39 0.14 -2.89 -4.21
C VAL A 39 -1.13 -2.84 -3.35
N LEU A 40 -1.83 -1.72 -3.36
CA LEU A 40 -3.06 -1.60 -2.58
C LEU A 40 -4.10 -2.62 -3.03
N LYS A 41 -4.19 -2.84 -4.34
CA LYS A 41 -5.13 -3.81 -4.89
C LYS A 41 -4.79 -5.23 -4.42
N ARG A 42 -3.50 -5.57 -4.43
CA ARG A 42 -3.06 -6.88 -3.94
C ARG A 42 -3.40 -7.06 -2.47
N LEU A 43 -3.19 -6.00 -1.66
CA LEU A 43 -3.52 -6.06 -0.25
C LEU A 43 -5.02 -6.22 -0.02
N ALA A 44 -5.83 -5.55 -0.83
CA ALA A 44 -7.28 -5.69 -0.74
C ALA A 44 -7.69 -7.14 -1.02
N GLU A 45 -7.06 -7.78 -1.99
CA GLU A 45 -7.33 -9.17 -2.29
C GLU A 45 -6.91 -10.09 -1.15
N ASN A 46 -5.78 -9.79 -0.53
CA ASN A 46 -5.24 -10.65 0.54
C ASN A 46 -6.02 -10.51 1.84
N TYR A 47 -6.45 -9.31 2.18
CA TYR A 47 -7.05 -9.04 3.48
C TYR A 47 -8.57 -8.85 3.44
N GLY A 48 -9.11 -8.61 2.25
CA GLY A 48 -10.55 -8.59 2.08
C GLY A 48 -11.23 -7.34 2.59
N LYS A 49 -12.44 -7.54 3.11
CA LYS A 49 -13.37 -6.45 3.35
C LYS A 49 -12.87 -5.41 4.34
N GLY A 50 -12.24 -5.84 5.43
CA GLY A 50 -11.76 -4.90 6.45
C GLY A 50 -10.74 -3.92 5.88
N PHE A 51 -9.81 -4.42 5.06
CA PHE A 51 -8.82 -3.57 4.41
C PHE A 51 -9.50 -2.66 3.39
N THR A 52 -10.34 -3.24 2.55
CA THR A 52 -10.99 -2.50 1.48
C THR A 52 -11.83 -1.35 2.02
N GLU A 53 -12.61 -1.60 3.06
CA GLU A 53 -13.47 -0.56 3.63
C GLU A 53 -12.69 0.54 4.31
N TYR A 54 -11.54 0.20 4.87
CA TYR A 54 -10.73 1.22 5.54
C TYR A 54 -9.98 2.09 4.54
N VAL A 55 -9.51 1.50 3.44
CA VAL A 55 -8.63 2.20 2.50
C VAL A 55 -9.40 2.90 1.39
N TYR A 56 -10.49 2.30 0.92
CA TYR A 56 -11.22 2.82 -0.23
C TYR A 56 -12.56 3.41 0.18
N ASP A 57 -12.95 4.47 -0.52
CA ASP A 57 -14.29 5.03 -0.39
C ASP A 57 -15.24 4.12 -1.15
N ILE A 58 -16.26 3.63 -0.45
CA ILE A 58 -17.16 2.64 -1.03
C ILE A 58 -18.02 3.23 -2.15
N LYS A 59 -18.26 4.53 -2.11
CA LYS A 59 -19.11 5.18 -3.11
C LYS A 59 -18.36 5.50 -4.39
N THR A 60 -17.11 5.94 -4.26
CA THR A 60 -16.33 6.37 -5.42
C THR A 60 -15.34 5.34 -5.89
N GLY A 61 -14.97 4.40 -5.02
CA GLY A 61 -13.93 3.41 -5.33
C GLY A 61 -12.53 3.98 -5.25
N GLU A 62 -12.39 5.23 -4.84
CA GLU A 62 -11.09 5.87 -4.74
C GLU A 62 -10.48 5.68 -3.36
N VAL A 63 -9.16 5.79 -3.30
CA VAL A 63 -8.44 5.70 -2.04
C VAL A 63 -8.81 6.92 -1.19
N LYS A 64 -9.07 6.67 0.09
CA LYS A 64 -9.48 7.75 0.99
C LYS A 64 -8.36 8.75 1.18
N GLY A 65 -8.73 10.02 1.17
CA GLY A 65 -7.74 11.11 1.16
C GLY A 65 -7.01 11.32 2.47
N PHE A 66 -7.47 10.71 3.58
CA PHE A 66 -6.80 10.92 4.85
C PHE A 66 -5.57 10.03 5.02
N LEU A 67 -5.37 9.05 4.13
CA LEU A 67 -4.22 8.17 4.24
C LEU A 67 -2.99 8.82 3.61
N GLN A 68 -1.85 8.58 4.23
CA GLN A 68 -0.57 9.00 3.68
C GLN A 68 0.21 7.79 3.23
N PHE A 69 0.86 7.92 2.09
CA PHE A 69 1.67 6.86 1.52
C PHE A 69 3.09 7.36 1.32
N LEU A 70 4.05 6.63 1.87
CA LEU A 70 5.46 6.97 1.73
C LEU A 70 6.20 5.83 1.05
N VAL A 71 7.00 6.17 0.06
CA VAL A 71 7.89 5.20 -0.58
C VAL A 71 9.30 5.54 -0.13
N ASN A 72 9.92 4.60 0.59
CA ASN A 72 11.25 4.79 1.16
C ASN A 72 11.35 6.10 1.93
N GLY A 73 10.30 6.41 2.69
CA GLY A 73 10.25 7.57 3.54
C GLY A 73 9.82 8.86 2.88
N ARG A 74 9.49 8.85 1.59
CA ARG A 74 9.11 10.05 0.87
C ARG A 74 7.67 9.96 0.40
N SER A 75 6.92 11.04 0.55
CA SER A 75 5.52 11.06 0.16
C SER A 75 5.36 10.80 -1.34
N ILE A 76 4.36 9.99 -1.68
CA ILE A 76 4.09 9.70 -3.09
C ILE A 76 3.66 10.96 -3.86
N SER A 77 3.24 12.01 -3.15
CA SER A 77 2.92 13.27 -3.80
C SER A 77 4.15 13.93 -4.42
N SER A 78 5.35 13.54 -3.97
CA SER A 78 6.60 14.01 -4.57
C SER A 78 6.93 13.25 -5.86
N PHE A 79 6.16 12.24 -6.18
CA PHE A 79 6.35 11.42 -7.38
C PHE A 79 5.08 11.51 -8.23
N ASN A 80 4.48 10.36 -8.54
CA ASN A 80 3.27 10.32 -9.35
C ASN A 80 2.04 9.86 -8.57
N GLY A 81 2.01 10.12 -7.25
CA GLY A 81 0.88 9.73 -6.43
C GLY A 81 0.69 8.22 -6.48
N LEU A 82 -0.55 7.78 -6.63
CA LEU A 82 -0.85 6.35 -6.66
C LEU A 82 -0.29 5.64 -7.88
N ASP A 83 0.08 6.39 -8.92
CA ASP A 83 0.70 5.82 -10.12
C ASP A 83 2.22 5.75 -10.02
N THR A 84 2.78 6.06 -8.86
CA THR A 84 4.20 5.96 -8.63
C THR A 84 4.66 4.52 -8.84
N LYS A 85 5.66 4.34 -9.68
CA LYS A 85 6.21 3.01 -9.97
C LYS A 85 7.15 2.59 -8.86
N LEU A 86 7.06 1.34 -8.47
CA LEU A 86 7.88 0.77 -7.42
C LEU A 86 8.94 -0.14 -8.02
N GLU A 87 10.06 -0.21 -7.33
CA GLU A 87 11.20 -1.03 -7.75
C GLU A 87 11.46 -2.10 -6.71
N ASP A 88 12.23 -3.10 -7.11
CA ASP A 88 12.57 -4.17 -6.20
C ASP A 88 13.27 -3.62 -4.96
N GLY A 89 12.76 -4.04 -3.79
CA GLY A 89 13.32 -3.61 -2.52
C GLY A 89 12.67 -2.37 -1.93
N ASP A 90 11.73 -1.76 -2.64
CA ASP A 90 11.06 -0.56 -2.12
C ASP A 90 10.22 -0.90 -0.90
N VAL A 91 10.09 0.10 -0.02
CA VAL A 91 9.27 0.00 1.19
C VAL A 91 8.15 1.03 1.09
N LEU A 92 6.92 0.54 1.11
CA LEU A 92 5.73 1.40 1.08
C LEU A 92 5.14 1.44 2.49
N ALA A 93 5.05 2.63 3.07
CA ALA A 93 4.40 2.81 4.37
C ALA A 93 3.01 3.40 4.13
N ILE A 94 2.02 2.81 4.78
CA ILE A 94 0.65 3.32 4.72
C ILE A 94 0.30 3.84 6.11
N ILE A 95 0.12 5.15 6.20
CA ILE A 95 0.00 5.82 7.49
C ILE A 95 -1.40 6.41 7.65
N PRO A 96 -2.20 5.86 8.56
CA PRO A 96 -3.50 6.45 8.90
C PRO A 96 -3.33 7.77 9.64
N PRO A 97 -4.40 8.57 9.72
CA PRO A 97 -4.32 9.82 10.47
C PRO A 97 -4.10 9.55 11.94
N VAL A 98 -3.40 10.49 12.59
CA VAL A 98 -3.10 10.40 14.01
C VAL A 98 -4.22 11.10 14.77
N GLY A 99 -4.43 10.65 16.03
CA GLY A 99 -5.36 11.33 16.91
C GLY A 99 -6.80 10.94 16.70
N GLY A 100 -7.03 9.76 16.15
CA GLY A 100 -8.36 9.23 16.05
C GLY A 100 -9.27 10.03 15.14
N GLY A 101 -8.66 10.69 14.19
CA GLY A 101 -9.38 11.55 13.26
C GLY A 101 -10.39 10.81 12.44
#